data_5be9dfc736a61a3ad04f238761d74135
#
_entry.id   5be9dfc736a61a3ad04f238761d74135
#
_cell.length_a   1.000
_cell.length_b   1.000
_cell.length_c   1.000
_cell.angle_alpha   90.00
_cell.angle_beta   90.00
_cell.angle_gamma   90.00
#
_symmetry.space_group_name_H-M   'P 1'
#
loop_
_entity.id
_entity.type
_entity.pdbx_description
1 polymer ?
#
loop_
_entity_poly.entity_id
_entity_poly.type
_entity_poly.pdbx_seq_one_letter_code
_entity_poly.pdbx_strand_id
1 'polypeptide(L)'
;MILGMTYYQICWYFLIYSCIGWCLEVTFHAVSLGLVVNRGFLNGPVCPVYGFGMLLLLSVLDWFREVTGGAVPENCRVLVLYVFGVFFATAVELTAGWMLDQIFHARWWDYSEFPYNFHGYICLKFSLLWGAGAIIVITAVHPVVQTVSAGRIPENWGWPILGICYVMYASDLIVTVAEINGMNRKLAELDRVKRSMRMVSDELTGVIAGGAIRTHTTLDEGRVQAALARAELRDAAGETREKLSSASTATLQAAAGAKAALAEKASAGRKLAGESMDPARWKEKYAALEKKAAGIRDEILRPRFFGTRRLLRAFPDMKHRDYDESIKELRQFLDRFEEEERRRTGGPDRKD
;
A
#
# COMPACT_ATOMS: atom_id res chain seq x y z
N MET A 1 19.53 28.83 10.45
CA MET A 1 18.07 28.85 10.68
C MET A 1 17.37 28.66 9.36
N ILE A 2 16.40 27.80 9.31
CA ILE A 2 15.50 27.63 8.15
C ILE A 2 14.10 27.92 8.69
N LEU A 3 13.37 28.87 8.06
CA LEU A 3 11.97 29.19 8.38
C LEU A 3 11.75 29.46 9.92
N GLY A 4 12.60 30.28 10.52
CA GLY A 4 12.48 30.65 11.95
C GLY A 4 13.02 29.61 12.95
N MET A 5 13.32 28.38 12.53
CA MET A 5 13.73 27.26 13.38
C MET A 5 15.20 26.89 13.18
N THR A 6 15.86 26.40 14.24
CA THR A 6 17.19 25.79 14.12
C THR A 6 17.08 24.37 13.55
N TYR A 7 18.15 23.86 12.90
CA TYR A 7 18.18 22.46 12.43
C TYR A 7 17.89 21.46 13.56
N TYR A 8 18.37 21.74 14.76
CA TYR A 8 18.13 20.92 15.93
C TYR A 8 16.64 20.83 16.27
N GLN A 9 15.93 21.97 16.27
CA GLN A 9 14.49 22.03 16.50
C GLN A 9 13.71 21.30 15.39
N ILE A 10 14.08 21.51 14.12
CA ILE A 10 13.43 20.82 13.00
C ILE A 10 13.51 19.31 13.17
N CYS A 11 14.69 18.79 13.51
CA CYS A 11 14.87 17.34 13.69
C CYS A 11 14.03 16.82 14.88
N TRP A 12 14.03 17.51 16.01
CA TRP A 12 13.22 17.10 17.16
C TRP A 12 11.73 17.19 16.88
N TYR A 13 11.26 18.29 16.31
CA TYR A 13 9.84 18.47 16.01
C TYR A 13 9.35 17.43 15.03
N PHE A 14 10.11 17.13 13.97
CA PHE A 14 9.74 16.07 13.04
C PHE A 14 9.52 14.74 13.76
N LEU A 15 10.47 14.28 14.57
CA LEU A 15 10.36 13.00 15.26
C LEU A 15 9.23 12.99 16.29
N ILE A 16 9.15 14.02 17.14
CA ILE A 16 8.16 14.09 18.21
C ILE A 16 6.75 14.11 17.63
N TYR A 17 6.50 14.96 16.62
CA TYR A 17 5.17 15.03 16.01
C TYR A 17 4.82 13.79 15.17
N SER A 18 5.80 13.14 14.58
CA SER A 18 5.59 11.84 13.94
C SER A 18 5.20 10.76 14.95
N CYS A 19 5.80 10.75 16.13
CA CYS A 19 5.42 9.83 17.22
C CYS A 19 4.04 10.17 17.80
N ILE A 20 3.74 11.44 18.04
CA ILE A 20 2.42 11.89 18.50
C ILE A 20 1.33 11.51 17.49
N GLY A 21 1.58 11.73 16.20
CA GLY A 21 0.67 11.33 15.12
C GLY A 21 0.43 9.83 15.09
N TRP A 22 1.47 9.03 15.30
CA TRP A 22 1.33 7.58 15.43
C TRP A 22 0.44 7.19 16.64
N CYS A 23 0.66 7.79 17.80
CA CYS A 23 -0.18 7.58 18.97
C CYS A 23 -1.65 7.92 18.70
N LEU A 24 -1.90 9.03 17.99
CA LEU A 24 -3.23 9.47 17.62
C LEU A 24 -3.91 8.47 16.69
N GLU A 25 -3.23 8.00 15.66
CA GLU A 25 -3.74 7.00 14.72
C GLU A 25 -4.09 5.67 15.41
N VAL A 26 -3.19 5.17 16.25
CA VAL A 26 -3.42 3.92 17.00
C VAL A 26 -4.59 4.07 17.97
N THR A 27 -4.67 5.21 18.68
CA THR A 27 -5.76 5.47 19.62
C THR A 27 -7.10 5.59 18.91
N PHE A 28 -7.15 6.36 17.82
CA PHE A 28 -8.37 6.51 17.02
C PHE A 28 -8.88 5.16 16.52
N HIS A 29 -7.98 4.32 16.03
CA HIS A 29 -8.33 3.00 15.53
C HIS A 29 -8.76 2.05 16.65
N ALA A 30 -8.10 2.10 17.79
CA ALA A 30 -8.46 1.32 18.97
C ALA A 30 -9.86 1.65 19.47
N VAL A 31 -10.23 2.94 19.45
CA VAL A 31 -11.58 3.39 19.87
C VAL A 31 -12.65 3.03 18.83
N SER A 32 -12.34 3.19 17.53
CA SER A 32 -13.32 2.97 16.47
C SER A 32 -13.56 1.50 16.11
N LEU A 33 -12.52 0.66 16.18
CA LEU A 33 -12.59 -0.76 15.80
C LEU A 33 -12.40 -1.73 16.97
N GLY A 34 -12.14 -1.25 18.19
CA GLY A 34 -11.90 -2.08 19.36
C GLY A 34 -10.61 -2.92 19.31
N LEU A 35 -9.68 -2.58 18.40
CA LEU A 35 -8.44 -3.33 18.19
C LEU A 35 -7.23 -2.39 18.21
N VAL A 36 -6.24 -2.71 19.04
CA VAL A 36 -4.95 -2.01 19.06
C VAL A 36 -4.08 -2.58 17.94
N VAL A 37 -3.93 -1.83 16.85
CA VAL A 37 -3.10 -2.20 15.70
C VAL A 37 -2.12 -1.06 15.41
N ASN A 38 -0.87 -1.39 15.07
CA ASN A 38 0.06 -0.38 14.57
C ASN A 38 -0.39 0.14 13.21
N ARG A 39 -0.99 1.33 13.19
CA ARG A 39 -1.54 1.99 11.99
C ARG A 39 -0.53 2.89 11.28
N GLY A 40 0.71 2.93 11.71
CA GLY A 40 1.76 3.66 11.00
C GLY A 40 2.05 3.05 9.62
N PHE A 41 2.39 3.90 8.65
CA PHE A 41 3.01 3.45 7.39
C PHE A 41 4.27 2.64 7.69
N LEU A 42 5.09 3.13 8.61
CA LEU A 42 6.28 2.47 9.11
C LEU A 42 5.96 1.38 10.15
N ASN A 43 6.91 0.49 10.39
CA ASN A 43 6.76 -0.55 11.41
C ASN A 43 6.93 0.00 12.82
N GLY A 44 7.78 0.99 13.00
CA GLY A 44 7.99 1.69 14.26
C GLY A 44 6.87 2.68 14.61
N PRO A 45 6.92 3.27 15.81
CA PRO A 45 5.90 4.20 16.32
C PRO A 45 6.06 5.60 15.73
N VAL A 46 6.07 5.70 14.39
CA VAL A 46 6.32 6.95 13.67
C VAL A 46 5.39 7.07 12.46
N CYS A 47 4.67 8.18 12.38
CA CYS A 47 3.86 8.59 11.22
C CYS A 47 4.43 9.86 10.58
N PRO A 48 5.29 9.77 9.57
CA PRO A 48 6.02 10.91 8.99
C PRO A 48 5.13 12.06 8.50
N VAL A 49 3.94 11.74 8.01
CA VAL A 49 2.99 12.73 7.49
C VAL A 49 2.65 13.80 8.52
N TYR A 50 2.55 13.42 9.80
CA TYR A 50 2.29 14.35 10.89
C TYR A 50 3.51 15.23 11.20
N GLY A 51 4.73 14.66 11.14
CA GLY A 51 5.97 15.42 11.29
C GLY A 51 6.13 16.48 10.20
N PHE A 52 5.94 16.10 8.94
CA PHE A 52 5.99 17.05 7.82
C PHE A 52 4.88 18.09 7.91
N GLY A 53 3.64 17.67 8.22
CA GLY A 53 2.51 18.57 8.37
C GLY A 53 2.74 19.63 9.44
N MET A 54 3.28 19.23 10.59
CA MET A 54 3.58 20.16 11.68
C MET A 54 4.73 21.11 11.35
N LEU A 55 5.80 20.61 10.74
CA LEU A 55 6.90 21.49 10.30
C LEU A 55 6.42 22.54 9.30
N LEU A 56 5.59 22.14 8.34
CA LEU A 56 5.00 23.06 7.37
C LEU A 56 4.11 24.11 8.07
N LEU A 57 3.21 23.66 8.95
CA LEU A 57 2.31 24.55 9.67
C LEU A 57 3.06 25.55 10.53
N LEU A 58 4.05 25.09 11.32
CA LEU A 58 4.88 25.97 12.15
C LEU A 58 5.64 26.99 11.31
N SER A 59 6.26 26.54 10.21
CA SER A 59 7.00 27.42 9.31
C SER A 59 6.15 28.51 8.72
N VAL A 60 4.92 28.17 8.31
CA VAL A 60 3.98 29.15 7.72
C VAL A 60 3.44 30.11 8.78
N LEU A 61 3.17 29.63 9.98
CA LEU A 61 2.73 30.50 11.08
C LEU A 61 3.82 31.50 11.49
N ASP A 62 5.09 31.07 11.53
CA ASP A 62 6.23 31.96 11.81
C ASP A 62 6.41 33.00 10.69
N TRP A 63 6.38 32.56 9.43
CA TRP A 63 6.44 33.45 8.28
C TRP A 63 5.27 34.47 8.29
N PHE A 64 4.05 34.01 8.55
CA PHE A 64 2.87 34.87 8.61
C PHE A 64 3.01 35.93 9.74
N ARG A 65 3.52 35.51 10.89
CA ARG A 65 3.81 36.42 12.01
C ARG A 65 4.83 37.48 11.65
N GLU A 66 5.88 37.11 10.92
CA GLU A 66 6.90 38.06 10.45
C GLU A 66 6.31 39.09 9.46
N VAL A 67 5.57 38.60 8.45
CA VAL A 67 4.98 39.48 7.40
C VAL A 67 3.95 40.43 7.99
N THR A 68 3.14 39.98 8.96
CA THR A 68 2.12 40.80 9.60
C THR A 68 2.67 41.69 10.73
N GLY A 69 3.97 41.60 11.05
CA GLY A 69 4.57 42.27 12.18
C GLY A 69 3.92 41.90 13.54
N GLY A 70 3.27 40.73 13.62
CA GLY A 70 2.52 40.29 14.80
C GLY A 70 1.17 41.00 14.97
N ALA A 71 0.72 41.81 14.02
CA ALA A 71 -0.47 42.66 14.09
C ALA A 71 -1.82 41.90 14.00
N VAL A 72 -1.83 40.58 14.15
CA VAL A 72 -3.09 39.80 14.14
C VAL A 72 -3.84 40.05 15.44
N PRO A 73 -5.05 40.60 15.38
CA PRO A 73 -5.89 40.81 16.57
C PRO A 73 -6.10 39.48 17.31
N GLU A 74 -6.09 39.53 18.64
CA GLU A 74 -6.14 38.32 19.47
C GLU A 74 -7.43 37.50 19.24
N ASN A 75 -8.55 38.19 18.97
CA ASN A 75 -9.83 37.59 18.59
C ASN A 75 -9.82 36.86 17.25
N CYS A 76 -8.91 37.22 16.33
CA CYS A 76 -8.76 36.55 15.02
C CYS A 76 -7.72 35.45 15.01
N ARG A 77 -6.87 35.35 16.02
CA ARG A 77 -5.74 34.41 16.09
C ARG A 77 -6.19 32.95 15.94
N VAL A 78 -7.25 32.57 16.66
CA VAL A 78 -7.78 31.19 16.58
C VAL A 78 -8.37 30.90 15.21
N LEU A 79 -9.06 31.85 14.58
CA LEU A 79 -9.61 31.71 13.24
C LEU A 79 -8.51 31.56 12.18
N VAL A 80 -7.47 32.37 12.27
CA VAL A 80 -6.30 32.28 11.36
C VAL A 80 -5.64 30.92 11.52
N LEU A 81 -5.42 30.46 12.74
CA LEU A 81 -4.85 29.17 13.01
C LEU A 81 -5.72 28.02 12.46
N TYR A 82 -7.04 28.12 12.63
CA TYR A 82 -7.98 27.14 12.07
C TYR A 82 -7.89 27.08 10.55
N VAL A 83 -7.96 28.22 9.86
CA VAL A 83 -7.91 28.28 8.39
C VAL A 83 -6.59 27.73 7.86
N PHE A 84 -5.46 28.09 8.49
CA PHE A 84 -4.16 27.55 8.11
C PHE A 84 -4.07 26.05 8.40
N GLY A 85 -4.58 25.59 9.53
CA GLY A 85 -4.66 24.17 9.86
C GLY A 85 -5.46 23.38 8.82
N VAL A 86 -6.64 23.87 8.43
CA VAL A 86 -7.46 23.26 7.37
C VAL A 86 -6.66 23.18 6.07
N PHE A 87 -6.12 24.30 5.62
CA PHE A 87 -5.48 24.38 4.30
C PHE A 87 -4.20 23.54 4.23
N PHE A 88 -3.27 23.72 5.18
CA PHE A 88 -1.97 23.06 5.11
C PHE A 88 -2.03 21.58 5.48
N ALA A 89 -2.87 21.18 6.44
CA ALA A 89 -3.05 19.76 6.72
C ALA A 89 -3.68 19.03 5.53
N THR A 90 -4.70 19.64 4.88
CA THR A 90 -5.30 19.09 3.68
C THR A 90 -4.30 18.99 2.52
N ALA A 91 -3.44 20.00 2.34
CA ALA A 91 -2.39 19.96 1.30
C ALA A 91 -1.38 18.84 1.54
N VAL A 92 -0.98 18.62 2.79
CA VAL A 92 -0.07 17.54 3.17
C VAL A 92 -0.74 16.18 2.99
N GLU A 93 -2.00 16.02 3.41
CA GLU A 93 -2.76 14.79 3.25
C GLU A 93 -2.95 14.43 1.77
N LEU A 94 -3.31 15.41 0.93
CA LEU A 94 -3.42 15.24 -0.52
C LEU A 94 -2.09 14.82 -1.15
N THR A 95 -1.01 15.52 -0.80
CA THR A 95 0.32 15.24 -1.33
C THR A 95 0.80 13.84 -0.93
N ALA A 96 0.63 13.47 0.35
CA ALA A 96 0.99 12.16 0.85
C ALA A 96 0.19 11.04 0.19
N GLY A 97 -1.14 11.19 0.11
CA GLY A 97 -2.01 10.21 -0.54
C GLY A 97 -1.69 10.01 -2.02
N TRP A 98 -1.52 11.12 -2.75
CA TRP A 98 -1.14 11.08 -4.15
C TRP A 98 0.25 10.46 -4.37
N MET A 99 1.24 10.85 -3.56
CA MET A 99 2.61 10.33 -3.66
C MET A 99 2.66 8.83 -3.39
N LEU A 100 1.98 8.34 -2.36
CA LEU A 100 1.91 6.92 -2.04
C LEU A 100 1.23 6.12 -3.16
N ASP A 101 0.15 6.65 -3.74
CA ASP A 101 -0.53 6.03 -4.89
C ASP A 101 0.37 5.97 -6.13
N GLN A 102 1.17 7.01 -6.40
CA GLN A 102 2.10 7.00 -7.54
C GLN A 102 3.28 6.03 -7.34
N ILE A 103 3.83 5.95 -6.12
CA ILE A 103 5.02 5.13 -5.84
C ILE A 103 4.66 3.66 -5.68
N PHE A 104 3.59 3.37 -4.96
CA PHE A 104 3.26 1.99 -4.57
C PHE A 104 2.04 1.42 -5.29
N HIS A 105 1.36 2.21 -6.13
CA HIS A 105 0.10 1.84 -6.80
C HIS A 105 -0.99 1.40 -5.83
N ALA A 106 -0.91 1.90 -4.58
CA ALA A 106 -1.81 1.55 -3.50
C ALA A 106 -2.23 2.81 -2.73
N ARG A 107 -3.51 2.88 -2.37
CA ARG A 107 -4.09 3.91 -1.51
C ARG A 107 -4.25 3.36 -0.12
N TRP A 108 -3.67 4.03 0.87
CA TRP A 108 -3.76 3.62 2.28
C TRP A 108 -5.10 3.97 2.89
N TRP A 109 -5.76 5.02 2.38
CA TRP A 109 -7.12 5.45 2.71
C TRP A 109 -7.86 5.84 1.44
N ASP A 110 -9.19 5.78 1.50
CA ASP A 110 -10.05 6.18 0.38
C ASP A 110 -11.31 6.86 0.90
N TYR A 111 -11.42 8.14 0.62
CA TYR A 111 -12.59 8.95 0.97
C TYR A 111 -13.61 9.07 -0.17
N SER A 112 -13.57 8.22 -1.16
CA SER A 112 -14.48 8.30 -2.33
C SER A 112 -15.95 8.24 -1.96
N GLU A 113 -16.31 7.59 -0.85
CA GLU A 113 -17.67 7.49 -0.35
C GLU A 113 -18.13 8.73 0.44
N PHE A 114 -17.21 9.60 0.83
CA PHE A 114 -17.54 10.82 1.57
C PHE A 114 -17.92 11.95 0.62
N PRO A 115 -18.93 12.79 0.98
CA PRO A 115 -19.29 13.96 0.21
C PRO A 115 -18.14 14.99 0.19
N TYR A 116 -18.06 15.76 -0.89
CA TYR A 116 -17.01 16.76 -1.10
C TYR A 116 -15.59 16.20 -0.97
N ASN A 117 -15.36 15.01 -1.51
CA ASN A 117 -14.03 14.47 -1.64
C ASN A 117 -13.35 14.93 -2.94
N PHE A 118 -12.03 14.93 -2.95
CA PHE A 118 -11.23 15.16 -4.15
C PHE A 118 -10.43 13.91 -4.48
N HIS A 119 -10.88 13.19 -5.51
CA HIS A 119 -10.32 11.93 -5.97
C HIS A 119 -10.12 10.86 -4.88
N GLY A 120 -10.87 10.93 -3.78
CA GLY A 120 -10.75 10.02 -2.64
C GLY A 120 -9.52 10.23 -1.75
N TYR A 121 -8.62 11.17 -2.09
CA TYR A 121 -7.43 11.45 -1.27
C TYR A 121 -7.74 12.32 -0.05
N ILE A 122 -8.64 13.28 -0.19
CA ILE A 122 -9.08 14.21 0.86
C ILE A 122 -10.60 14.36 0.83
N CYS A 123 -11.20 14.75 1.94
CA CYS A 123 -12.61 15.18 1.98
C CYS A 123 -12.83 16.32 2.98
N LEU A 124 -13.84 17.13 2.71
CA LEU A 124 -14.15 18.34 3.49
C LEU A 124 -14.30 18.03 4.99
N LYS A 125 -14.96 16.94 5.35
CA LYS A 125 -15.17 16.54 6.75
C LYS A 125 -13.85 16.42 7.52
N PHE A 126 -12.90 15.68 6.98
CA PHE A 126 -11.61 15.49 7.64
C PHE A 126 -10.72 16.72 7.56
N SER A 127 -10.78 17.49 6.45
CA SER A 127 -10.08 18.76 6.36
C SER A 127 -10.48 19.74 7.48
N LEU A 128 -11.78 19.86 7.75
CA LEU A 128 -12.28 20.71 8.85
C LEU A 128 -11.86 20.17 10.22
N LEU A 129 -11.84 18.85 10.39
CA LEU A 129 -11.37 18.21 11.62
C LEU A 129 -9.87 18.46 11.86
N TRP A 130 -9.06 18.42 10.82
CA TRP A 130 -7.63 18.76 10.89
C TRP A 130 -7.38 20.20 11.34
N GLY A 131 -8.24 21.15 10.88
CA GLY A 131 -8.20 22.53 11.38
C GLY A 131 -8.41 22.63 12.88
N ALA A 132 -9.40 21.90 13.42
CA ALA A 132 -9.64 21.85 14.87
C ALA A 132 -8.48 21.18 15.61
N GLY A 133 -7.93 20.09 15.05
CA GLY A 133 -6.74 19.43 15.58
C GLY A 133 -5.52 20.36 15.64
N ALA A 134 -5.31 21.19 14.60
CA ALA A 134 -4.23 22.16 14.56
C ALA A 134 -4.32 23.18 15.70
N ILE A 135 -5.52 23.67 16.05
CA ILE A 135 -5.71 24.56 17.21
C ILE A 135 -5.22 23.86 18.48
N ILE A 136 -5.68 22.63 18.75
CA ILE A 136 -5.32 21.88 19.96
C ILE A 136 -3.81 21.66 20.00
N VAL A 137 -3.22 21.23 18.89
CA VAL A 137 -1.78 20.93 18.84
C VAL A 137 -0.95 22.20 19.05
N ILE A 138 -1.28 23.30 18.38
CA ILE A 138 -0.49 24.54 18.51
C ILE A 138 -0.68 25.21 19.88
N THR A 139 -1.88 25.17 20.44
CA THR A 139 -2.14 25.89 21.70
C THR A 139 -1.79 25.09 22.94
N ALA A 140 -1.94 23.76 22.92
CA ALA A 140 -1.75 22.91 24.08
C ALA A 140 -0.50 22.01 23.97
N VAL A 141 -0.27 21.36 22.84
CA VAL A 141 0.80 20.36 22.70
C VAL A 141 2.15 21.03 22.38
N HIS A 142 2.17 21.99 21.44
CA HIS A 142 3.41 22.62 20.98
C HIS A 142 4.22 23.32 22.09
N PRO A 143 3.61 24.07 23.04
CA PRO A 143 4.36 24.66 24.16
C PRO A 143 5.08 23.62 25.01
N VAL A 144 4.46 22.45 25.21
CA VAL A 144 5.07 21.34 25.95
C VAL A 144 6.25 20.76 25.15
N VAL A 145 6.05 20.53 23.86
CA VAL A 145 7.11 20.04 22.95
C VAL A 145 8.29 21.00 22.91
N GLN A 146 8.06 22.31 22.82
CA GLN A 146 9.12 23.32 22.89
C GLN A 146 9.92 23.24 24.18
N THR A 147 9.24 23.13 25.30
CA THR A 147 9.90 23.05 26.62
C THR A 147 10.80 21.80 26.74
N VAL A 148 10.35 20.68 26.19
CA VAL A 148 11.10 19.41 26.24
C VAL A 148 12.28 19.43 25.27
N SER A 149 12.07 19.84 24.02
CA SER A 149 13.07 19.74 22.97
C SER A 149 14.14 20.84 23.03
N ALA A 150 13.76 22.08 23.34
CA ALA A 150 14.66 23.22 23.35
C ALA A 150 15.23 23.56 24.74
N GLY A 151 14.51 23.21 25.81
CA GLY A 151 14.86 23.62 27.15
C GLY A 151 15.52 22.55 28.04
N ARG A 152 15.29 21.26 27.78
CA ARG A 152 15.73 20.19 28.67
C ARG A 152 16.78 19.26 28.12
N ILE A 153 16.96 19.20 26.79
CA ILE A 153 17.93 18.30 26.18
C ILE A 153 19.11 19.15 25.67
N PRO A 154 20.26 19.12 26.35
CA PRO A 154 21.46 19.82 25.88
C PRO A 154 21.88 19.28 24.51
N GLU A 155 22.35 20.15 23.60
CA GLU A 155 22.73 19.78 22.22
C GLU A 155 23.78 18.67 22.20
N ASN A 156 24.69 18.62 23.16
CA ASN A 156 25.73 17.61 23.27
C ASN A 156 25.18 16.19 23.36
N TRP A 157 24.04 15.99 24.00
CA TRP A 157 23.35 14.71 24.11
C TRP A 157 22.25 14.55 23.05
N GLY A 158 21.64 15.65 22.66
CA GLY A 158 20.53 15.65 21.73
C GLY A 158 20.92 15.19 20.34
N TRP A 159 22.06 15.64 19.80
CA TRP A 159 22.51 15.20 18.47
C TRP A 159 22.83 13.71 18.38
N PRO A 160 23.54 13.07 19.34
CA PRO A 160 23.70 11.61 19.34
C PRO A 160 22.36 10.86 19.40
N ILE A 161 21.42 11.31 20.25
CA ILE A 161 20.09 10.68 20.35
C ILE A 161 19.34 10.81 19.02
N LEU A 162 19.30 11.99 18.42
CA LEU A 162 18.69 12.22 17.12
C LEU A 162 19.34 11.33 16.06
N GLY A 163 20.68 11.22 16.06
CA GLY A 163 21.42 10.35 15.12
C GLY A 163 20.93 8.90 15.20
N ILE A 164 20.83 8.36 16.41
CA ILE A 164 20.32 6.99 16.63
C ILE A 164 18.86 6.87 16.14
N CYS A 165 17.99 7.82 16.53
CA CYS A 165 16.59 7.82 16.12
C CYS A 165 16.42 7.87 14.59
N TYR A 166 17.21 8.72 13.92
CA TYR A 166 17.14 8.82 12.45
C TYR A 166 17.73 7.60 11.74
N VAL A 167 18.75 6.94 12.28
CA VAL A 167 19.24 5.66 11.76
C VAL A 167 18.17 4.58 11.88
N MET A 168 17.49 4.50 13.04
CA MET A 168 16.36 3.56 13.22
C MET A 168 15.21 3.89 12.27
N TYR A 169 14.85 5.17 12.12
CA TYR A 169 13.83 5.62 11.18
C TYR A 169 14.17 5.26 9.73
N ALA A 170 15.40 5.54 9.29
CA ALA A 170 15.83 5.22 7.93
C ALA A 170 15.84 3.70 7.67
N SER A 171 16.31 2.92 8.64
CA SER A 171 16.29 1.45 8.55
C SER A 171 14.86 0.90 8.44
N ASP A 172 13.94 1.42 9.24
CA ASP A 172 12.52 1.04 9.18
C ASP A 172 11.87 1.44 7.86
N LEU A 173 12.18 2.63 7.36
CA LEU A 173 11.70 3.09 6.04
C LEU A 173 12.15 2.16 4.92
N ILE A 174 13.44 1.76 4.92
CA ILE A 174 13.99 0.86 3.91
C ILE A 174 13.28 -0.50 3.98
N VAL A 175 13.11 -1.05 5.20
CA VAL A 175 12.42 -2.34 5.40
C VAL A 175 10.97 -2.25 4.95
N THR A 176 10.26 -1.20 5.34
CA THR A 176 8.85 -0.99 4.96
C THR A 176 8.67 -0.89 3.45
N VAL A 177 9.50 -0.10 2.77
CA VAL A 177 9.47 0.03 1.30
C VAL A 177 9.78 -1.30 0.62
N ALA A 178 10.77 -2.04 1.11
CA ALA A 178 11.12 -3.35 0.57
C ALA A 178 9.96 -4.36 0.72
N GLU A 179 9.24 -4.32 1.85
CA GLU A 179 8.08 -5.17 2.09
C GLU A 179 6.89 -4.84 1.19
N ILE A 180 6.57 -3.55 1.01
CA ILE A 180 5.49 -3.15 0.11
C ILE A 180 5.81 -3.55 -1.33
N ASN A 181 7.04 -3.34 -1.79
CA ASN A 181 7.48 -3.78 -3.11
C ASN A 181 7.46 -5.30 -3.25
N GLY A 182 7.79 -6.03 -2.18
CA GLY A 182 7.67 -7.48 -2.11
C GLY A 182 6.21 -7.94 -2.21
N MET A 183 5.30 -7.27 -1.51
CA MET A 183 3.86 -7.49 -1.59
C MET A 183 3.34 -7.29 -3.01
N ASN A 184 3.68 -6.17 -3.64
CA ASN A 184 3.23 -5.84 -5.00
C ASN A 184 3.67 -6.90 -6.01
N ARG A 185 4.90 -7.40 -5.90
CA ARG A 185 5.39 -8.50 -6.76
C ARG A 185 4.59 -9.80 -6.57
N LYS A 186 4.28 -10.15 -5.32
CA LYS A 186 3.49 -11.35 -5.01
C LYS A 186 2.03 -11.20 -5.44
N LEU A 187 1.44 -10.01 -5.31
CA LEU A 187 0.10 -9.71 -5.81
C LEU A 187 0.06 -9.88 -7.34
N ALA A 188 1.06 -9.37 -8.05
CA ALA A 188 1.18 -9.55 -9.49
C ALA A 188 1.30 -11.03 -9.88
N GLU A 189 2.08 -11.82 -9.14
CA GLU A 189 2.20 -13.26 -9.38
C GLU A 189 0.89 -14.00 -9.09
N LEU A 190 0.21 -13.67 -7.99
CA LEU A 190 -1.09 -14.24 -7.64
C LEU A 190 -2.14 -13.95 -8.71
N ASP A 191 -2.19 -12.72 -9.20
CA ASP A 191 -3.12 -12.31 -10.25
C ASP A 191 -2.83 -13.02 -11.59
N ARG A 192 -1.55 -13.24 -11.94
CA ARG A 192 -1.17 -14.06 -13.10
C ARG A 192 -1.68 -15.50 -12.96
N VAL A 193 -1.47 -16.12 -11.81
CA VAL A 193 -1.94 -17.50 -11.55
C VAL A 193 -3.47 -17.56 -11.64
N LYS A 194 -4.19 -16.58 -11.06
CA LYS A 194 -5.66 -16.51 -11.16
C LYS A 194 -6.14 -16.34 -12.59
N ARG A 195 -5.51 -15.50 -13.38
CA ARG A 195 -5.84 -15.37 -14.81
C ARG A 195 -5.63 -16.69 -15.55
N SER A 196 -4.54 -17.39 -15.27
CA SER A 196 -4.32 -18.73 -15.86
C SER A 196 -5.38 -19.73 -15.41
N MET A 197 -5.81 -19.70 -14.15
CA MET A 197 -6.91 -20.56 -13.66
C MET A 197 -8.25 -20.24 -14.35
N ARG A 198 -8.59 -18.94 -14.49
CA ARG A 198 -9.81 -18.53 -15.22
C ARG A 198 -9.79 -19.02 -16.67
N MET A 199 -8.67 -18.83 -17.39
CA MET A 199 -8.52 -19.33 -18.75
C MET A 199 -8.71 -20.85 -18.85
N VAL A 200 -8.11 -21.61 -17.93
CA VAL A 200 -8.29 -23.09 -17.86
C VAL A 200 -9.74 -23.44 -17.60
N SER A 201 -10.43 -22.73 -16.70
CA SER A 201 -11.85 -22.95 -16.36
C SER A 201 -12.78 -22.60 -17.53
N ASP A 202 -12.55 -21.47 -18.19
CA ASP A 202 -13.37 -21.02 -19.32
C ASP A 202 -13.26 -21.97 -20.50
N GLU A 203 -12.06 -22.46 -20.81
CA GLU A 203 -11.82 -23.44 -21.84
C GLU A 203 -12.44 -24.81 -21.49
N LEU A 204 -12.32 -25.26 -20.24
CA LEU A 204 -12.96 -26.48 -19.77
C LEU A 204 -14.50 -26.39 -19.89
N THR A 205 -15.06 -25.23 -19.53
CA THR A 205 -16.50 -24.98 -19.67
C THR A 205 -16.91 -24.98 -21.13
N GLY A 206 -16.11 -24.38 -22.02
CA GLY A 206 -16.33 -24.41 -23.47
C GLY A 206 -16.31 -25.82 -24.05
N VAL A 207 -15.37 -26.67 -23.60
CA VAL A 207 -15.28 -28.08 -24.02
C VAL A 207 -16.48 -28.89 -23.51
N ILE A 208 -16.88 -28.71 -22.25
CA ILE A 208 -18.04 -29.41 -21.66
C ILE A 208 -19.35 -28.95 -22.35
N ALA A 209 -19.55 -27.66 -22.56
CA ALA A 209 -20.72 -27.13 -23.26
C ALA A 209 -20.74 -27.55 -24.73
N GLY A 210 -19.61 -27.53 -25.40
CA GLY A 210 -19.48 -28.01 -26.79
C GLY A 210 -19.69 -29.51 -26.94
N GLY A 211 -19.23 -30.32 -25.98
CA GLY A 211 -19.42 -31.76 -25.92
C GLY A 211 -20.87 -32.17 -25.61
N ALA A 212 -21.60 -31.38 -24.85
CA ALA A 212 -23.03 -31.60 -24.60
C ALA A 212 -23.92 -31.33 -25.84
N ILE A 213 -23.42 -30.50 -26.78
CA ILE A 213 -24.14 -30.11 -28.01
C ILE A 213 -23.72 -30.93 -29.24
N ARG A 214 -22.52 -31.51 -29.25
CA ARG A 214 -22.00 -32.27 -30.41
C ARG A 214 -21.28 -33.55 -30.03
N THR A 215 -21.91 -34.65 -30.30
CA THR A 215 -21.32 -36.01 -30.31
C THR A 215 -20.28 -36.26 -31.42
N HIS A 216 -19.82 -35.25 -32.10
CA HIS A 216 -18.82 -35.36 -33.18
C HIS A 216 -18.01 -34.07 -33.33
N THR A 217 -16.75 -34.03 -32.89
CA THR A 217 -15.63 -33.54 -33.71
C THR A 217 -14.33 -33.37 -32.89
N THR A 218 -13.29 -34.03 -33.34
CA THR A 218 -11.87 -33.98 -32.93
C THR A 218 -11.18 -32.62 -33.22
N LEU A 219 -11.93 -31.61 -33.63
CA LEU A 219 -11.40 -30.28 -34.01
C LEU A 219 -11.33 -29.25 -32.88
N ASP A 220 -12.06 -29.46 -31.79
CA ASP A 220 -12.12 -28.47 -30.69
C ASP A 220 -10.95 -28.58 -29.71
N GLU A 221 -10.33 -29.76 -29.55
CA GLU A 221 -9.15 -29.97 -28.73
C GLU A 221 -7.94 -29.17 -29.21
N GLY A 222 -7.74 -29.04 -30.49
CA GLY A 222 -6.67 -28.25 -31.14
C GLY A 222 -6.83 -26.73 -30.89
N ARG A 223 -8.06 -26.23 -30.79
CA ARG A 223 -8.35 -24.82 -30.47
C ARG A 223 -8.03 -24.46 -29.01
N VAL A 224 -8.36 -25.36 -28.11
CA VAL A 224 -8.09 -25.23 -26.67
C VAL A 224 -6.58 -25.14 -26.41
N GLN A 225 -5.79 -26.03 -27.00
CA GLN A 225 -4.34 -26.03 -26.92
C GLN A 225 -3.72 -24.77 -27.55
N ALA A 226 -4.27 -24.29 -28.66
CA ALA A 226 -3.81 -23.07 -29.30
C ALA A 226 -4.13 -21.82 -28.47
N ALA A 227 -5.26 -21.78 -27.72
CA ALA A 227 -5.63 -20.68 -26.87
C ALA A 227 -4.73 -20.61 -25.63
N LEU A 228 -4.42 -21.75 -25.00
CA LEU A 228 -3.47 -21.82 -23.87
C LEU A 228 -2.05 -21.40 -24.27
N ALA A 229 -1.56 -21.91 -25.40
CA ALA A 229 -0.24 -21.52 -25.91
C ALA A 229 -0.18 -20.01 -26.23
N ARG A 230 -1.29 -19.42 -26.74
CA ARG A 230 -1.39 -17.97 -26.97
C ARG A 230 -1.42 -17.18 -25.67
N ALA A 231 -2.05 -17.69 -24.62
CA ALA A 231 -2.11 -17.05 -23.32
C ALA A 231 -0.73 -17.07 -22.63
N GLU A 232 -0.04 -18.21 -22.64
CA GLU A 232 1.33 -18.33 -22.11
C GLU A 232 2.32 -17.42 -22.89
N LEU A 233 2.12 -17.27 -24.20
CA LEU A 233 2.91 -16.35 -25.03
C LEU A 233 2.61 -14.87 -24.74
N ARG A 234 1.36 -14.52 -24.44
CA ARG A 234 0.99 -13.15 -24.04
C ARG A 234 1.59 -12.77 -22.69
N ASP A 235 1.56 -13.68 -21.74
CA ASP A 235 2.14 -13.45 -20.42
C ASP A 235 3.68 -13.33 -20.49
N ALA A 236 4.34 -14.17 -21.27
CA ALA A 236 5.77 -14.06 -21.53
C ALA A 236 6.14 -12.76 -22.29
N ALA A 237 5.29 -12.31 -23.22
CA ALA A 237 5.48 -11.04 -23.92
C ALA A 237 5.23 -9.82 -23.01
N GLY A 238 4.29 -9.91 -22.09
CA GLY A 238 4.03 -8.90 -21.04
C GLY A 238 5.23 -8.74 -20.12
N GLU A 239 5.77 -9.85 -19.64
CA GLU A 239 6.96 -9.88 -18.78
C GLU A 239 8.21 -9.30 -19.46
N THR A 240 8.36 -9.57 -20.77
CA THR A 240 9.46 -9.03 -21.57
C THR A 240 9.30 -7.54 -21.81
N ARG A 241 8.06 -7.06 -22.00
CA ARG A 241 7.75 -5.64 -22.21
C ARG A 241 7.96 -4.81 -20.94
N GLU A 242 7.64 -5.35 -19.77
CA GLU A 242 7.87 -4.71 -18.47
C GLU A 242 9.37 -4.60 -18.15
N LYS A 243 10.13 -5.65 -18.47
CA LYS A 243 11.62 -5.64 -18.36
C LYS A 243 12.30 -4.71 -19.37
N LEU A 244 11.70 -4.48 -20.55
CA LEU A 244 12.22 -3.55 -21.58
C LEU A 244 11.95 -2.08 -21.24
N SER A 245 10.85 -1.76 -20.55
CA SER A 245 10.51 -0.38 -20.19
C SER A 245 11.43 0.19 -19.10
N SER A 246 12.16 -0.67 -18.40
CA SER A 246 13.04 -0.31 -17.28
C SER A 246 14.55 -0.35 -17.61
N ALA A 247 14.95 -0.65 -18.83
CA ALA A 247 16.36 -0.88 -19.15
C ALA A 247 16.89 -0.04 -20.31
N SER A 248 18.05 0.56 -20.11
CA SER A 248 18.78 1.37 -21.09
C SER A 248 19.38 0.51 -22.23
N THR A 249 19.80 1.17 -23.29
CA THR A 249 20.28 0.74 -24.61
C THR A 249 21.16 -0.53 -24.76
N ALA A 250 21.67 -1.11 -23.69
CA ALA A 250 22.40 -2.39 -23.71
C ALA A 250 21.50 -3.62 -23.96
N THR A 251 20.19 -3.43 -23.95
CA THR A 251 19.20 -4.51 -24.00
C THR A 251 18.58 -4.77 -25.37
N LEU A 252 18.90 -4.00 -26.39
CA LEU A 252 18.42 -4.26 -27.75
C LEU A 252 18.92 -5.62 -28.32
N GLN A 253 20.10 -6.05 -27.91
CA GLN A 253 20.61 -7.40 -28.28
C GLN A 253 19.94 -8.52 -27.48
N ALA A 254 19.60 -8.27 -26.20
CA ALA A 254 18.83 -9.21 -25.39
C ALA A 254 17.38 -9.34 -25.90
N ALA A 255 16.80 -8.24 -26.43
CA ALA A 255 15.47 -8.25 -27.03
C ALA A 255 15.39 -9.09 -28.32
N ALA A 256 16.45 -9.13 -29.11
CA ALA A 256 16.54 -9.99 -30.31
C ALA A 256 16.61 -11.47 -29.91
N GLY A 257 17.36 -11.81 -28.88
CA GLY A 257 17.41 -13.16 -28.28
C GLY A 257 16.08 -13.60 -27.68
N ALA A 258 15.40 -12.70 -26.96
CA ALA A 258 14.07 -12.96 -26.40
C ALA A 258 13.01 -13.18 -27.49
N LYS A 259 13.11 -12.46 -28.61
CA LYS A 259 12.22 -12.62 -29.76
C LYS A 259 12.42 -13.96 -30.46
N ALA A 260 13.66 -14.44 -30.53
CA ALA A 260 13.97 -15.77 -31.08
C ALA A 260 13.47 -16.90 -30.17
N ALA A 261 13.66 -16.76 -28.83
CA ALA A 261 13.15 -17.69 -27.82
C ALA A 261 11.60 -17.71 -27.80
N LEU A 262 10.95 -16.56 -28.03
CA LEU A 262 9.49 -16.45 -28.15
C LEU A 262 8.98 -17.17 -29.43
N ALA A 263 9.69 -17.04 -30.53
CA ALA A 263 9.36 -17.73 -31.77
C ALA A 263 9.54 -19.24 -31.66
N GLU A 264 10.56 -19.71 -30.95
CA GLU A 264 10.79 -21.12 -30.64
C GLU A 264 9.70 -21.70 -29.75
N LYS A 265 9.31 -20.98 -28.67
CA LYS A 265 8.15 -21.34 -27.81
C LYS A 265 6.84 -21.34 -28.57
N ALA A 266 6.64 -20.42 -29.53
CA ALA A 266 5.47 -20.40 -30.40
C ALA A 266 5.43 -21.57 -31.35
N SER A 267 6.58 -22.04 -31.82
CA SER A 267 6.68 -23.23 -32.71
C SER A 267 6.47 -24.55 -31.90
N ALA A 268 6.98 -24.61 -30.66
CA ALA A 268 6.72 -25.69 -29.73
C ALA A 268 5.24 -25.77 -29.34
N GLY A 269 4.61 -24.59 -29.07
CA GLY A 269 3.17 -24.51 -28.79
C GLY A 269 2.29 -24.98 -29.95
N ARG A 270 2.72 -24.77 -31.20
CA ARG A 270 2.03 -25.31 -32.41
C ARG A 270 2.16 -26.83 -32.52
N LYS A 271 3.27 -27.42 -32.10
CA LYS A 271 3.44 -28.90 -32.06
C LYS A 271 2.57 -29.53 -30.99
N LEU A 272 2.42 -28.88 -29.81
CA LEU A 272 1.56 -29.34 -28.73
C LEU A 272 0.06 -29.21 -29.04
N ALA A 273 -0.34 -28.29 -29.93
CA ALA A 273 -1.74 -28.11 -30.35
C ALA A 273 -2.33 -29.30 -31.17
N GLY A 274 -1.52 -30.29 -31.50
CA GLY A 274 -1.95 -31.51 -32.17
C GLY A 274 -2.14 -32.73 -31.27
N GLU A 275 -1.79 -32.63 -29.98
CA GLU A 275 -2.01 -33.71 -29.02
C GLU A 275 -3.30 -33.47 -28.20
N SER A 276 -4.24 -34.42 -28.34
CA SER A 276 -5.48 -34.48 -27.55
C SER A 276 -5.17 -34.52 -26.05
N MET A 277 -5.61 -33.50 -25.28
CA MET A 277 -5.32 -33.46 -23.88
C MET A 277 -6.44 -34.13 -23.05
N ASP A 278 -6.08 -35.22 -22.35
CA ASP A 278 -6.95 -35.98 -21.46
C ASP A 278 -7.55 -35.03 -20.38
N PRO A 279 -8.86 -35.10 -20.08
CA PRO A 279 -9.51 -34.39 -18.99
C PRO A 279 -8.82 -34.51 -17.63
N ALA A 280 -8.13 -35.65 -17.38
CA ALA A 280 -7.35 -35.87 -16.17
C ALA A 280 -6.15 -34.89 -16.08
N ARG A 281 -5.47 -34.59 -17.17
CA ARG A 281 -4.35 -33.63 -17.23
C ARG A 281 -4.82 -32.18 -16.98
N TRP A 282 -6.05 -31.84 -17.36
CA TRP A 282 -6.65 -30.54 -17.06
C TRP A 282 -6.91 -30.36 -15.58
N LYS A 283 -7.47 -31.39 -14.92
CA LYS A 283 -7.65 -31.39 -13.46
C LYS A 283 -6.32 -31.26 -12.74
N GLU A 284 -5.30 -31.95 -13.20
CA GLU A 284 -3.96 -31.90 -12.60
C GLU A 284 -3.35 -30.47 -12.77
N LYS A 285 -3.45 -29.89 -13.98
CA LYS A 285 -2.98 -28.51 -14.22
C LYS A 285 -3.69 -27.47 -13.39
N TYR A 286 -5.02 -27.58 -13.25
CA TYR A 286 -5.81 -26.70 -12.40
C TYR A 286 -5.42 -26.86 -10.92
N ALA A 287 -5.32 -28.07 -10.42
CA ALA A 287 -4.88 -28.35 -9.04
C ALA A 287 -3.45 -27.83 -8.76
N ALA A 288 -2.55 -27.91 -9.73
CA ALA A 288 -1.20 -27.37 -9.61
C ALA A 288 -1.23 -25.83 -9.50
N LEU A 289 -2.06 -25.13 -10.31
CA LEU A 289 -2.24 -23.69 -10.24
C LEU A 289 -2.89 -23.26 -8.91
N GLU A 290 -3.90 -24.00 -8.46
CA GLU A 290 -4.55 -23.76 -7.18
C GLU A 290 -3.57 -23.91 -6.00
N LYS A 291 -2.75 -24.95 -6.00
CA LYS A 291 -1.69 -25.14 -5.03
C LYS A 291 -0.66 -24.00 -5.07
N LYS A 292 -0.30 -23.53 -6.26
CA LYS A 292 0.60 -22.38 -6.42
C LYS A 292 -0.01 -21.11 -5.87
N ALA A 293 -1.29 -20.83 -6.18
CA ALA A 293 -2.02 -19.68 -5.64
C ALA A 293 -2.10 -19.73 -4.11
N ALA A 294 -2.40 -20.91 -3.54
CA ALA A 294 -2.41 -21.11 -2.10
C ALA A 294 -1.03 -20.83 -1.48
N GLY A 295 0.04 -21.34 -2.07
CA GLY A 295 1.40 -21.09 -1.60
C GLY A 295 1.80 -19.62 -1.61
N ILE A 296 1.45 -18.87 -2.66
CA ILE A 296 1.70 -17.42 -2.75
C ILE A 296 0.89 -16.68 -1.68
N ARG A 297 -0.38 -17.04 -1.50
CA ARG A 297 -1.25 -16.45 -0.48
C ARG A 297 -0.70 -16.69 0.93
N ASP A 298 -0.31 -17.91 1.24
CA ASP A 298 0.26 -18.27 2.54
C ASP A 298 1.58 -17.52 2.79
N GLU A 299 2.38 -17.31 1.75
CA GLU A 299 3.60 -16.52 1.86
C GLU A 299 3.33 -15.04 2.11
N ILE A 300 2.29 -14.45 1.49
CA ILE A 300 1.86 -13.06 1.73
C ILE A 300 1.35 -12.90 3.17
N LEU A 301 0.56 -13.85 3.66
CA LEU A 301 -0.09 -13.81 4.97
C LEU A 301 0.76 -14.39 6.10
N ARG A 302 1.95 -14.87 5.79
CA ARG A 302 2.87 -15.46 6.77
C ARG A 302 3.10 -14.48 7.93
N PRO A 303 2.90 -14.91 9.20
CA PRO A 303 3.14 -14.06 10.34
C PRO A 303 4.64 -13.73 10.42
N ARG A 304 4.98 -12.49 10.17
CA ARG A 304 6.30 -11.91 10.39
C ARG A 304 6.12 -10.70 11.29
N PHE A 305 7.13 -10.38 12.07
CA PHE A 305 7.10 -9.20 12.94
C PHE A 305 6.88 -7.92 12.13
N PHE A 306 7.52 -7.85 10.96
CA PHE A 306 7.29 -6.87 9.92
C PHE A 306 6.70 -7.61 8.71
N GLY A 307 5.55 -7.20 8.19
CA GLY A 307 4.99 -7.93 7.06
C GLY A 307 3.65 -7.43 6.55
N THR A 308 3.30 -7.91 5.37
CA THR A 308 2.07 -7.59 4.65
C THR A 308 0.80 -7.79 5.48
N ARG A 309 0.78 -8.82 6.36
CA ARG A 309 -0.35 -9.07 7.27
C ARG A 309 -0.63 -7.86 8.17
N ARG A 310 0.41 -7.19 8.68
CA ARG A 310 0.28 -5.96 9.47
C ARG A 310 -0.39 -4.85 8.64
N LEU A 311 0.08 -4.63 7.42
CA LEU A 311 -0.46 -3.59 6.53
C LEU A 311 -1.93 -3.83 6.21
N LEU A 312 -2.33 -5.06 5.89
CA LEU A 312 -3.72 -5.39 5.61
C LEU A 312 -4.64 -5.17 6.81
N ARG A 313 -4.15 -5.42 8.03
CA ARG A 313 -4.89 -5.13 9.28
C ARG A 313 -4.94 -3.65 9.62
N ALA A 314 -3.81 -2.95 9.43
CA ALA A 314 -3.69 -1.54 9.76
C ALA A 314 -4.53 -0.65 8.85
N PHE A 315 -4.71 -1.06 7.60
CA PHE A 315 -5.40 -0.28 6.57
C PHE A 315 -6.53 -1.09 5.92
N PRO A 316 -7.68 -1.26 6.61
CA PRO A 316 -8.81 -2.03 6.08
C PRO A 316 -9.36 -1.46 4.78
N ASP A 317 -9.26 -0.15 4.58
CA ASP A 317 -9.75 0.55 3.39
C ASP A 317 -8.69 0.69 2.28
N MET A 318 -7.51 0.08 2.47
CA MET A 318 -6.45 0.12 1.46
C MET A 318 -6.92 -0.51 0.15
N LYS A 319 -6.79 0.22 -0.95
CA LYS A 319 -7.09 -0.24 -2.31
C LYS A 319 -5.82 -0.27 -3.14
N HIS A 320 -5.68 -1.26 -4.03
CA HIS A 320 -4.57 -1.32 -4.96
C HIS A 320 -5.07 -1.04 -6.37
N ARG A 321 -4.39 -0.17 -7.12
CA ARG A 321 -4.81 0.24 -8.46
C ARG A 321 -5.03 -0.94 -9.41
N ASP A 322 -4.13 -1.93 -9.38
CA ASP A 322 -4.10 -3.03 -10.35
C ASP A 322 -4.60 -4.36 -9.75
N TYR A 323 -4.57 -4.53 -8.40
CA TYR A 323 -4.80 -5.82 -7.73
C TYR A 323 -5.82 -5.72 -6.59
N ASP A 324 -6.81 -4.84 -6.69
CA ASP A 324 -7.81 -4.60 -5.64
C ASP A 324 -8.61 -5.85 -5.29
N GLU A 325 -8.99 -6.63 -6.31
CA GLU A 325 -9.71 -7.89 -6.12
C GLU A 325 -8.90 -8.92 -5.32
N SER A 326 -7.59 -9.01 -5.62
CA SER A 326 -6.68 -9.89 -4.89
C SER A 326 -6.46 -9.45 -3.44
N ILE A 327 -6.43 -8.14 -3.16
CA ILE A 327 -6.36 -7.61 -1.79
C ILE A 327 -7.64 -7.93 -1.01
N LYS A 328 -8.82 -7.74 -1.62
CA LYS A 328 -10.11 -8.08 -0.99
C LYS A 328 -10.18 -9.56 -0.61
N GLU A 329 -9.79 -10.44 -1.51
CA GLU A 329 -9.75 -11.88 -1.21
C GLU A 329 -8.74 -12.24 -0.11
N LEU A 330 -7.55 -11.62 -0.12
CA LEU A 330 -6.55 -11.84 0.93
C LEU A 330 -7.08 -11.41 2.29
N ARG A 331 -7.84 -10.31 2.38
CA ARG A 331 -8.50 -9.89 3.62
C ARG A 331 -9.54 -10.89 4.10
N GLN A 332 -10.44 -11.31 3.22
CA GLN A 332 -11.46 -12.31 3.55
C GLN A 332 -10.84 -13.63 4.04
N PHE A 333 -9.69 -13.99 3.46
CA PHE A 333 -8.96 -15.15 3.91
C PHE A 333 -8.29 -14.93 5.27
N LEU A 334 -7.72 -13.76 5.50
CA LEU A 334 -7.13 -13.38 6.78
C LEU A 334 -8.18 -13.37 7.89
N ASP A 335 -9.34 -12.78 7.65
CA ASP A 335 -10.45 -12.73 8.60
C ASP A 335 -10.92 -14.13 9.00
N ARG A 336 -11.11 -15.01 8.02
CA ARG A 336 -11.49 -16.41 8.26
C ARG A 336 -10.43 -17.16 9.07
N PHE A 337 -9.17 -16.97 8.72
CA PHE A 337 -8.06 -17.60 9.44
C PHE A 337 -7.99 -17.14 10.91
N GLU A 338 -8.22 -15.87 11.16
CA GLU A 338 -8.23 -15.29 12.51
C GLU A 338 -9.45 -15.73 13.33
N GLU A 339 -10.59 -15.90 12.71
CA GLU A 339 -11.77 -16.48 13.36
C GLU A 339 -11.53 -17.94 13.77
N GLU A 340 -10.94 -18.74 12.88
CA GLU A 340 -10.59 -20.12 13.19
C GLU A 340 -9.56 -20.22 14.32
N GLU A 341 -8.54 -19.35 14.31
CA GLU A 341 -7.52 -19.29 15.35
C GLU A 341 -8.14 -18.90 16.72
N ARG A 342 -9.05 -17.93 16.74
CA ARG A 342 -9.80 -17.55 17.96
C ARG A 342 -10.67 -18.68 18.49
N ARG A 343 -11.41 -19.37 17.63
CA ARG A 343 -12.22 -20.54 18.04
C ARG A 343 -11.37 -21.64 18.67
N ARG A 344 -10.14 -21.86 18.15
CA ARG A 344 -9.20 -22.83 18.70
C ARG A 344 -8.60 -22.40 20.04
N THR A 345 -8.40 -21.10 20.25
CA THR A 345 -7.75 -20.54 21.45
C THR A 345 -8.73 -20.11 22.53
N GLY A 346 -10.05 -20.24 22.31
CA GLY A 346 -11.09 -19.85 23.28
C GLY A 346 -11.18 -18.33 23.52
N GLY A 347 -10.74 -17.51 22.56
CA GLY A 347 -10.81 -16.05 22.66
C GLY A 347 -12.25 -15.52 22.56
N PRO A 348 -12.54 -14.33 23.12
CA PRO A 348 -13.88 -13.74 23.11
C PRO A 348 -14.33 -13.44 21.68
N ASP A 349 -15.60 -13.74 21.39
CA ASP A 349 -16.26 -13.41 20.14
C ASP A 349 -16.24 -11.88 19.91
N ARG A 350 -15.94 -11.48 18.69
CA ARG A 350 -16.08 -10.09 18.24
C ARG A 350 -17.58 -9.81 18.24
N LYS A 351 -18.06 -8.98 19.15
CA LYS A 351 -19.42 -8.44 19.05
C LYS A 351 -19.46 -7.50 17.85
N ASP A 352 -20.36 -7.80 16.92
CA ASP A 352 -20.73 -6.98 15.77
C ASP A 352 -21.11 -5.54 16.19
#